data_2998cd1ca7c6556ccea46b660d7fe684
#
_entry.id   2998cd1ca7c6556ccea46b660d7fe684
#
_cell.length_a   1.000
_cell.length_b   1.000
_cell.length_c   1.000
_cell.angle_alpha   90.00
_cell.angle_beta   90.00
_cell.angle_gamma   90.00
#
_symmetry.space_group_name_H-M   'P 1'
#
loop_
_entity.id
_entity.type
_entity.pdbx_description
1 polymer ?
#
loop_
_entity_poly.entity_id
_entity_poly.type
_entity_poly.pdbx_seq_one_letter_code
_entity_poly.pdbx_strand_id
1 'polypeptide(L)'
;MQPNGMEIPRIIIAALRGGSGKTILSIGIIAALKKLGKSIAPFKKGPDYIDAGWLALAANRPCYNLDSFLLSQKDNLQSFLYHSTNRRISVIEGNRGLFDGIDLQGSTSTAELAKLLQCPVVLCVDCTKITRTMAAVVMGCSLFDPDIMIKAVILNRVANRRHEKKLRDSIEHYCGIPVLGAIPKLDQQHFPERHLGLVPTPEHNWATDAIEAIAKIAEQHLDLNAILKISQQAPVMMTEDREVNAAWGMRNAEDRDRNAENRWRKTED
;
A
#
# COMPACT_ATOMS: atom_id res chain seq x y z
N MET A 1 27.58 -20.29 -3.57
CA MET A 1 27.03 -18.95 -3.95
C MET A 1 26.09 -18.53 -2.84
N GLN A 2 26.37 -17.41 -2.17
CA GLN A 2 25.42 -16.85 -1.21
C GLN A 2 24.16 -16.43 -1.99
N PRO A 3 22.95 -16.75 -1.49
CA PRO A 3 21.74 -16.32 -2.14
C PRO A 3 21.73 -14.79 -2.14
N ASN A 4 21.67 -14.19 -3.33
CA ASN A 4 21.55 -12.73 -3.45
C ASN A 4 20.17 -12.33 -2.92
N GLY A 5 20.13 -11.76 -1.72
CA GLY A 5 18.92 -11.20 -1.15
C GLY A 5 18.39 -10.03 -2.00
N MET A 6 17.07 -9.93 -2.14
CA MET A 6 16.40 -8.91 -2.93
C MET A 6 15.89 -7.80 -2.03
N GLU A 7 16.52 -6.62 -2.13
CA GLU A 7 16.04 -5.41 -1.45
C GLU A 7 14.94 -4.76 -2.29
N ILE A 8 13.70 -4.92 -1.86
CA ILE A 8 12.52 -4.36 -2.53
C ILE A 8 11.76 -3.50 -1.53
N PRO A 9 11.84 -2.16 -1.63
CA PRO A 9 11.02 -1.28 -0.82
C PRO A 9 9.54 -1.56 -1.05
N ARG A 10 8.79 -1.91 0.02
CA ARG A 10 7.38 -2.29 -0.10
C ARG A 10 6.58 -2.01 1.16
N ILE A 11 5.31 -1.70 0.99
CA ILE A 11 4.30 -1.59 2.04
C ILE A 11 2.97 -2.16 1.55
N ILE A 12 2.17 -2.65 2.47
CA ILE A 12 0.78 -3.01 2.22
C ILE A 12 -0.15 -2.12 3.04
N ILE A 13 -1.12 -1.51 2.39
CA ILE A 13 -2.17 -0.71 3.04
C ILE A 13 -3.33 -1.64 3.34
N ALA A 14 -3.55 -1.91 4.61
CA ALA A 14 -4.65 -2.75 5.09
C ALA A 14 -5.66 -1.93 5.90
N ALA A 15 -6.80 -2.51 6.23
CA ALA A 15 -7.78 -1.91 7.12
C ALA A 15 -8.52 -2.97 7.93
N LEU A 16 -9.36 -2.54 8.88
CA LEU A 16 -10.15 -3.44 9.73
C LEU A 16 -11.34 -4.06 8.98
N ARG A 17 -11.82 -3.38 7.91
CA ARG A 17 -12.99 -3.80 7.12
C ARG A 17 -13.02 -3.13 5.76
N GLY A 18 -13.95 -3.57 4.91
CA GLY A 18 -14.32 -2.84 3.68
C GLY A 18 -14.86 -1.44 4.00
N GLY A 19 -14.73 -0.50 3.06
CA GLY A 19 -15.25 0.87 3.21
C GLY A 19 -14.49 1.76 4.22
N SER A 20 -13.34 1.33 4.75
CA SER A 20 -12.52 2.14 5.68
C SER A 20 -11.71 3.23 5.00
N GLY A 21 -11.76 3.36 3.67
CA GLY A 21 -11.04 4.38 2.90
C GLY A 21 -9.64 3.97 2.42
N LYS A 22 -9.34 2.67 2.39
CA LYS A 22 -8.04 2.16 1.89
C LYS A 22 -7.69 2.68 0.50
N THR A 23 -8.64 2.63 -0.44
CA THR A 23 -8.41 3.00 -1.84
C THR A 23 -8.02 4.47 -1.97
N ILE A 24 -8.77 5.37 -1.32
CA ILE A 24 -8.44 6.81 -1.28
C ILE A 24 -7.04 7.02 -0.66
N LEU A 25 -6.77 6.34 0.45
CA LEU A 25 -5.47 6.43 1.12
C LEU A 25 -4.34 5.93 0.22
N SER A 26 -4.51 4.79 -0.45
CA SER A 26 -3.51 4.20 -1.34
C SER A 26 -3.22 5.10 -2.55
N ILE A 27 -4.28 5.64 -3.19
CA ILE A 27 -4.17 6.61 -4.28
C ILE A 27 -3.40 7.85 -3.81
N GLY A 28 -3.76 8.40 -2.63
CA GLY A 28 -3.12 9.58 -2.06
C GLY A 28 -1.63 9.36 -1.78
N ILE A 29 -1.27 8.26 -1.15
CA ILE A 29 0.13 7.91 -0.88
C ILE A 29 0.92 7.74 -2.20
N ILE A 30 0.38 6.99 -3.16
CA ILE A 30 1.03 6.76 -4.46
C ILE A 30 1.25 8.08 -5.20
N ALA A 31 0.21 8.90 -5.34
CA ALA A 31 0.28 10.17 -6.06
C ALA A 31 1.23 11.17 -5.37
N ALA A 32 1.17 11.28 -4.04
CA ALA A 32 2.04 12.17 -3.28
C ALA A 32 3.51 11.73 -3.33
N LEU A 33 3.81 10.44 -3.18
CA LEU A 33 5.17 9.92 -3.33
C LEU A 33 5.70 10.13 -4.76
N LYS A 34 4.85 9.96 -5.79
CA LYS A 34 5.21 10.27 -7.18
C LYS A 34 5.58 11.75 -7.36
N LYS A 35 4.82 12.68 -6.76
CA LYS A 35 5.15 14.12 -6.77
C LYS A 35 6.51 14.39 -6.12
N LEU A 36 6.90 13.62 -5.11
CA LEU A 36 8.24 13.65 -4.50
C LEU A 36 9.33 12.99 -5.37
N GLY A 37 9.05 12.69 -6.62
CA GLY A 37 9.99 12.10 -7.57
C GLY A 37 10.25 10.60 -7.35
N LYS A 38 9.44 9.92 -6.55
CA LYS A 38 9.59 8.47 -6.33
C LYS A 38 8.92 7.68 -7.44
N SER A 39 9.56 6.59 -7.86
CA SER A 39 8.98 5.63 -8.79
C SER A 39 8.18 4.59 -8.01
N ILE A 40 6.89 4.43 -8.33
CA ILE A 40 5.99 3.54 -7.59
C ILE A 40 5.57 2.37 -8.48
N ALA A 41 5.56 1.16 -7.91
CA ALA A 41 4.94 -0.03 -8.47
C ALA A 41 3.64 -0.30 -7.69
N PRO A 42 2.47 0.01 -8.25
CA PRO A 42 1.20 -0.22 -7.58
C PRO A 42 0.75 -1.67 -7.76
N PHE A 43 0.18 -2.23 -6.68
CA PHE A 43 -0.44 -3.55 -6.69
C PHE A 43 -1.79 -3.51 -5.98
N LYS A 44 -2.72 -4.32 -6.43
CA LYS A 44 -4.01 -4.54 -5.78
C LYS A 44 -4.15 -5.99 -5.37
N LYS A 45 -4.53 -6.25 -4.11
CA LYS A 45 -4.88 -7.59 -3.67
C LYS A 45 -6.27 -7.97 -4.19
N GLY A 46 -6.36 -9.21 -4.72
CA GLY A 46 -7.61 -9.75 -5.26
C GLY A 46 -7.91 -9.32 -6.70
N PRO A 47 -9.06 -9.76 -7.27
CA PRO A 47 -9.36 -9.60 -8.69
C PRO A 47 -10.02 -8.24 -9.04
N ASP A 48 -9.94 -7.26 -8.16
CA ASP A 48 -10.55 -5.95 -8.34
C ASP A 48 -9.80 -5.12 -9.40
N TYR A 49 -10.43 -4.91 -10.55
CA TYR A 49 -9.87 -4.14 -11.66
C TYR A 49 -10.19 -2.64 -11.56
N ILE A 50 -11.22 -2.24 -10.84
CA ILE A 50 -11.63 -0.83 -10.71
C ILE A 50 -10.63 -0.07 -9.84
N ASP A 51 -10.41 -0.55 -8.62
CA ASP A 51 -9.39 0.03 -7.74
C ASP A 51 -8.00 -0.04 -8.38
N ALA A 52 -7.66 -1.16 -9.04
CA ALA A 52 -6.41 -1.29 -9.77
C ALA A 52 -6.23 -0.22 -10.85
N GLY A 53 -7.29 0.13 -11.58
CA GLY A 53 -7.29 1.22 -12.56
C GLY A 53 -6.95 2.57 -11.93
N TRP A 54 -7.53 2.90 -10.78
CA TRP A 54 -7.23 4.12 -10.05
C TRP A 54 -5.80 4.18 -9.51
N LEU A 55 -5.30 3.06 -8.98
CA LEU A 55 -3.91 2.96 -8.53
C LEU A 55 -2.92 3.11 -9.69
N ALA A 56 -3.24 2.52 -10.85
CA ALA A 56 -2.44 2.65 -12.07
C ALA A 56 -2.36 4.11 -12.53
N LEU A 57 -3.50 4.81 -12.54
CA LEU A 57 -3.57 6.21 -12.94
C LEU A 57 -2.77 7.10 -11.97
N ALA A 58 -2.90 6.89 -10.66
CA ALA A 58 -2.14 7.61 -9.64
C ALA A 58 -0.63 7.42 -9.78
N ALA A 59 -0.18 6.19 -10.07
CA ALA A 59 1.21 5.86 -10.29
C ALA A 59 1.74 6.29 -11.68
N ASN A 60 0.84 6.52 -12.65
CA ASN A 60 1.13 6.60 -14.08
C ASN A 60 1.87 5.35 -14.59
N ARG A 61 1.44 4.18 -14.15
CA ARG A 61 2.02 2.86 -14.45
C ARG A 61 0.97 1.78 -14.29
N PRO A 62 1.10 0.63 -15.00
CA PRO A 62 0.22 -0.51 -14.78
C PRO A 62 0.17 -0.92 -13.29
N CYS A 63 -1.01 -1.24 -12.80
CA CYS A 63 -1.23 -1.88 -11.52
C CYS A 63 -1.50 -3.38 -11.74
N TYR A 64 -0.87 -4.23 -10.94
CA TYR A 64 -0.99 -5.67 -11.08
C TYR A 64 -1.75 -6.26 -9.90
N ASN A 65 -2.60 -7.24 -10.18
CA ASN A 65 -3.37 -7.91 -9.15
C ASN A 65 -2.55 -9.06 -8.54
N LEU A 66 -2.59 -9.16 -7.22
CA LEU A 66 -2.04 -10.26 -6.45
C LEU A 66 -3.21 -11.00 -5.81
N ASP A 67 -3.58 -12.15 -6.36
CA ASP A 67 -4.78 -12.87 -5.97
C ASP A 67 -4.42 -14.26 -5.42
N SER A 68 -4.52 -14.41 -4.10
CA SER A 68 -4.24 -15.67 -3.40
C SER A 68 -5.34 -16.74 -3.60
N PHE A 69 -6.48 -16.39 -4.22
CA PHE A 69 -7.53 -17.33 -4.55
C PHE A 69 -7.37 -17.93 -5.95
N LEU A 70 -7.02 -17.08 -6.93
CA LEU A 70 -6.89 -17.47 -8.33
C LEU A 70 -5.49 -17.97 -8.69
N LEU A 71 -4.46 -17.52 -7.98
CA LEU A 71 -3.07 -17.79 -8.27
C LEU A 71 -2.39 -18.51 -7.11
N SER A 72 -1.45 -19.38 -7.41
CA SER A 72 -0.60 -20.01 -6.40
C SER A 72 0.26 -18.97 -5.66
N GLN A 73 0.80 -19.34 -4.50
CA GLN A 73 1.77 -18.48 -3.79
C GLN A 73 3.00 -18.20 -4.66
N LYS A 74 3.47 -19.21 -5.42
CA LYS A 74 4.60 -19.08 -6.35
C LYS A 74 4.29 -18.05 -7.43
N ASP A 75 3.13 -18.12 -8.08
CA ASP A 75 2.74 -17.20 -9.16
C ASP A 75 2.56 -15.78 -8.64
N ASN A 76 1.95 -15.59 -7.47
CA ASN A 76 1.86 -14.28 -6.83
C ASN A 76 3.24 -13.70 -6.53
N LEU A 77 4.16 -14.50 -6.00
CA LEU A 77 5.52 -14.07 -5.70
C LEU A 77 6.29 -13.72 -6.99
N GLN A 78 6.19 -14.53 -8.03
CA GLN A 78 6.80 -14.26 -9.33
C GLN A 78 6.27 -12.97 -9.94
N SER A 79 4.94 -12.79 -9.96
CA SER A 79 4.30 -11.57 -10.44
C SER A 79 4.78 -10.34 -9.67
N PHE A 80 4.81 -10.43 -8.33
CA PHE A 80 5.30 -9.35 -7.48
C PHE A 80 6.76 -8.99 -7.81
N LEU A 81 7.64 -9.97 -7.83
CA LEU A 81 9.06 -9.76 -8.10
C LEU A 81 9.31 -9.22 -9.51
N TYR A 82 8.61 -9.74 -10.50
CA TYR A 82 8.73 -9.30 -11.89
C TYR A 82 8.37 -7.81 -12.08
N HIS A 83 7.37 -7.32 -11.35
CA HIS A 83 6.89 -5.95 -11.47
C HIS A 83 7.48 -4.98 -10.42
N SER A 84 8.13 -5.52 -9.37
CA SER A 84 8.85 -4.77 -8.33
C SER A 84 10.34 -4.65 -8.67
N THR A 85 10.68 -3.90 -9.70
CA THR A 85 12.08 -3.75 -10.11
C THR A 85 12.82 -2.73 -9.26
N ASN A 86 14.17 -2.76 -9.32
CA ASN A 86 15.08 -1.93 -8.52
C ASN A 86 14.66 -0.45 -8.49
N ARG A 87 14.72 0.14 -7.29
CA ARG A 87 14.42 1.55 -7.00
C ARG A 87 12.94 1.94 -7.05
N ARG A 88 12.02 1.01 -7.31
CA ARG A 88 10.58 1.26 -7.17
C ARG A 88 10.11 0.93 -5.77
N ILE A 89 9.18 1.73 -5.28
CA ILE A 89 8.49 1.45 -4.03
C ILE A 89 7.21 0.70 -4.40
N SER A 90 7.08 -0.52 -3.95
CA SER A 90 5.86 -1.32 -4.14
C SER A 90 4.83 -0.93 -3.10
N VAL A 91 3.71 -0.39 -3.55
CA VAL A 91 2.56 -0.06 -2.72
C VAL A 91 1.44 -1.02 -3.06
N ILE A 92 1.09 -1.88 -2.11
CA ILE A 92 0.05 -2.89 -2.28
C ILE A 92 -1.21 -2.43 -1.52
N GLU A 93 -2.32 -2.30 -2.21
CA GLU A 93 -3.61 -2.11 -1.55
C GLU A 93 -4.23 -3.45 -1.20
N GLY A 94 -4.52 -3.66 0.08
CA GLY A 94 -5.24 -4.82 0.59
C GLY A 94 -6.72 -4.83 0.20
N ASN A 95 -7.41 -5.91 0.49
CA ASN A 95 -8.85 -6.07 0.26
C ASN A 95 -9.56 -6.39 1.57
N ARG A 96 -10.84 -5.98 1.72
CA ARG A 96 -11.66 -6.19 2.93
C ARG A 96 -10.92 -5.80 4.22
N GLY A 97 -11.08 -6.57 5.30
CA GLY A 97 -10.28 -6.45 6.52
C GLY A 97 -8.94 -7.18 6.41
N LEU A 98 -8.02 -6.83 7.32
CA LEU A 98 -6.65 -7.37 7.32
C LEU A 98 -6.65 -8.92 7.36
N PHE A 99 -7.50 -9.50 8.18
CA PHE A 99 -7.57 -10.95 8.41
C PHE A 99 -8.74 -11.63 7.68
N ASP A 100 -9.56 -10.87 6.92
CA ASP A 100 -10.73 -11.42 6.23
C ASP A 100 -10.27 -12.28 5.04
N GLY A 101 -10.56 -13.57 5.10
CA GLY A 101 -10.36 -14.56 4.05
C GLY A 101 -11.67 -15.24 3.64
N ILE A 102 -11.54 -16.32 2.88
CA ILE A 102 -12.69 -17.15 2.43
C ILE A 102 -13.00 -18.30 3.39
N ASP A 103 -12.10 -18.59 4.32
CA ASP A 103 -12.18 -19.68 5.28
C ASP A 103 -11.86 -19.19 6.70
N LEU A 104 -12.00 -20.09 7.67
CA LEU A 104 -11.73 -19.81 9.07
C LEU A 104 -10.28 -19.44 9.34
N GLN A 105 -9.34 -19.98 8.57
CA GLN A 105 -7.91 -19.74 8.68
C GLN A 105 -7.48 -18.42 8.03
N GLY A 106 -8.37 -17.80 7.24
CA GLY A 106 -8.06 -16.57 6.52
C GLY A 106 -7.06 -16.74 5.38
N SER A 107 -7.00 -17.91 4.75
CA SER A 107 -5.96 -18.32 3.78
C SER A 107 -5.81 -17.38 2.58
N THR A 108 -6.83 -16.60 2.26
CA THR A 108 -6.78 -15.59 1.18
C THR A 108 -6.79 -14.16 1.71
N SER A 109 -6.51 -13.95 3.01
CA SER A 109 -6.55 -12.62 3.63
C SER A 109 -5.42 -11.70 3.15
N THR A 110 -5.54 -10.41 3.47
CA THR A 110 -4.46 -9.44 3.28
C THR A 110 -3.26 -9.79 4.17
N ALA A 111 -3.50 -10.37 5.34
CA ALA A 111 -2.49 -10.84 6.27
C ALA A 111 -1.61 -11.93 5.63
N GLU A 112 -2.21 -12.94 5.01
CA GLU A 112 -1.46 -14.01 4.33
C GLU A 112 -0.60 -13.47 3.17
N LEU A 113 -1.13 -12.53 2.40
CA LEU A 113 -0.32 -11.87 1.37
C LEU A 113 0.83 -11.06 1.98
N ALA A 114 0.60 -10.38 3.11
CA ALA A 114 1.66 -9.64 3.80
C ALA A 114 2.77 -10.57 4.31
N LYS A 115 2.43 -11.76 4.83
CA LYS A 115 3.41 -12.80 5.22
C LYS A 115 4.17 -13.32 4.02
N LEU A 116 3.47 -13.74 2.95
CA LEU A 116 4.09 -14.21 1.71
C LEU A 116 5.14 -13.24 1.16
N LEU A 117 4.79 -11.96 1.15
CA LEU A 117 5.66 -10.90 0.65
C LEU A 117 6.60 -10.34 1.72
N GLN A 118 6.56 -10.83 2.96
CA GLN A 118 7.30 -10.26 4.11
C GLN A 118 7.14 -8.72 4.16
N CYS A 119 5.91 -8.26 3.99
CA CYS A 119 5.59 -6.86 3.71
C CYS A 119 5.13 -6.12 4.98
N PRO A 120 5.77 -5.00 5.35
CA PRO A 120 5.28 -4.15 6.41
C PRO A 120 3.85 -3.64 6.13
N VAL A 121 3.00 -3.70 7.14
CA VAL A 121 1.59 -3.28 7.08
C VAL A 121 1.46 -1.87 7.64
N VAL A 122 0.82 -0.99 6.88
CA VAL A 122 0.28 0.29 7.32
C VAL A 122 -1.23 0.13 7.47
N LEU A 123 -1.72 0.18 8.70
CA LEU A 123 -3.12 -0.10 9.02
C LEU A 123 -3.96 1.18 8.98
N CYS A 124 -4.87 1.29 8.02
CA CYS A 124 -5.88 2.34 7.92
C CYS A 124 -7.06 2.01 8.85
N VAL A 125 -7.36 2.86 9.82
CA VAL A 125 -8.45 2.67 10.77
C VAL A 125 -9.52 3.74 10.61
N ASP A 126 -10.78 3.33 10.45
CA ASP A 126 -11.94 4.23 10.46
C ASP A 126 -12.22 4.68 11.89
N CYS A 127 -12.03 5.96 12.17
CA CYS A 127 -12.16 6.54 13.50
C CYS A 127 -13.55 7.11 13.80
N THR A 128 -14.56 6.78 12.99
CA THR A 128 -15.93 7.28 13.19
C THR A 128 -16.48 6.82 14.54
N LYS A 129 -16.83 7.78 15.40
CA LYS A 129 -17.46 7.54 16.73
C LYS A 129 -16.66 6.63 17.69
N ILE A 130 -15.34 6.54 17.53
CA ILE A 130 -14.45 5.74 18.40
C ILE A 130 -13.28 6.59 18.89
N THR A 131 -12.75 6.29 20.07
CA THR A 131 -11.56 6.93 20.65
C THR A 131 -10.58 5.88 21.18
N ARG A 132 -10.34 5.84 22.50
CA ARG A 132 -9.39 4.91 23.16
C ARG A 132 -9.63 3.43 22.79
N THR A 133 -10.89 3.02 22.56
CA THR A 133 -11.23 1.65 22.13
C THR A 133 -10.49 1.24 20.85
N MET A 134 -10.14 2.20 19.97
CA MET A 134 -9.32 1.91 18.79
C MET A 134 -7.96 1.32 19.14
N ALA A 135 -7.34 1.73 20.25
CA ALA A 135 -6.09 1.13 20.71
C ALA A 135 -6.26 -0.36 21.05
N ALA A 136 -7.38 -0.74 21.69
CA ALA A 136 -7.68 -2.15 21.96
C ALA A 136 -7.87 -2.95 20.67
N VAL A 137 -8.51 -2.36 19.65
CA VAL A 137 -8.68 -3.00 18.34
C VAL A 137 -7.34 -3.19 17.63
N VAL A 138 -6.50 -2.15 17.60
CA VAL A 138 -5.15 -2.21 16.97
C VAL A 138 -4.26 -3.23 17.70
N MET A 139 -4.32 -3.22 19.04
CA MET A 139 -3.61 -4.22 19.87
C MET A 139 -4.09 -5.63 19.55
N GLY A 140 -5.41 -5.85 19.45
CA GLY A 140 -5.99 -7.12 19.05
C GLY A 140 -5.45 -7.60 17.69
N CYS A 141 -5.38 -6.72 16.70
CA CYS A 141 -4.79 -7.04 15.39
C CYS A 141 -3.31 -7.45 15.50
N SER A 142 -2.53 -6.77 16.33
CA SER A 142 -1.09 -7.06 16.48
C SER A 142 -0.81 -8.37 17.23
N LEU A 143 -1.75 -8.79 18.10
CA LEU A 143 -1.61 -10.02 18.90
C LEU A 143 -2.29 -11.22 18.22
N PHE A 144 -3.24 -11.00 17.33
CA PHE A 144 -4.01 -12.05 16.65
C PHE A 144 -3.12 -12.92 15.77
N ASP A 145 -2.19 -12.28 15.06
CA ASP A 145 -1.17 -12.98 14.29
C ASP A 145 0.17 -12.24 14.44
N PRO A 146 1.09 -12.76 15.27
CA PRO A 146 2.37 -12.11 15.58
C PRO A 146 3.34 -12.07 14.38
N ASP A 147 3.11 -12.85 13.33
CA ASP A 147 3.93 -12.85 12.12
C ASP A 147 3.61 -11.65 11.20
N ILE A 148 2.54 -10.91 11.50
CA ILE A 148 2.16 -9.72 10.75
C ILE A 148 2.87 -8.48 11.28
N MET A 149 3.65 -7.85 10.43
CA MET A 149 4.40 -6.64 10.76
C MET A 149 3.54 -5.39 10.64
N ILE A 150 2.65 -5.10 11.58
CA ILE A 150 1.94 -3.81 11.64
C ILE A 150 2.94 -2.74 12.11
N LYS A 151 3.47 -1.93 11.18
CA LYS A 151 4.52 -0.95 11.45
C LYS A 151 4.00 0.45 11.68
N ALA A 152 2.77 0.75 11.28
CA ALA A 152 2.16 2.05 11.48
C ALA A 152 0.64 1.99 11.37
N VAL A 153 0.00 3.03 11.92
CA VAL A 153 -1.44 3.28 11.80
C VAL A 153 -1.67 4.62 11.11
N ILE A 154 -2.68 4.71 10.25
CA ILE A 154 -3.22 5.95 9.72
C ILE A 154 -4.67 6.06 10.18
N LEU A 155 -4.99 7.18 10.82
CA LEU A 155 -6.34 7.49 11.29
C LEU A 155 -7.14 8.08 10.14
N ASN A 156 -8.27 7.48 9.80
CA ASN A 156 -9.18 8.00 8.78
C ASN A 156 -10.50 8.48 9.40
N ARG A 157 -11.14 9.47 8.78
CA ARG A 157 -12.42 10.07 9.22
C ARG A 157 -12.36 10.65 10.64
N VAL A 158 -11.26 11.31 10.95
CA VAL A 158 -11.09 12.00 12.24
C VAL A 158 -11.97 13.23 12.31
N ALA A 159 -12.67 13.44 13.43
CA ALA A 159 -13.63 14.51 13.56
C ALA A 159 -12.99 15.90 13.79
N ASN A 160 -11.92 15.96 14.59
CA ASN A 160 -11.20 17.19 14.94
C ASN A 160 -9.86 16.89 15.63
N ARG A 161 -9.05 17.92 15.91
CA ARG A 161 -7.73 17.78 16.56
C ARG A 161 -7.77 17.12 17.94
N ARG A 162 -8.81 17.38 18.76
CA ARG A 162 -8.96 16.73 20.07
C ARG A 162 -9.22 15.24 19.94
N HIS A 163 -10.00 14.86 18.93
CA HIS A 163 -10.27 13.46 18.59
C HIS A 163 -9.00 12.76 18.11
N GLU A 164 -8.26 13.37 17.19
CA GLU A 164 -6.97 12.88 16.73
C GLU A 164 -6.01 12.65 17.89
N LYS A 165 -5.82 13.66 18.75
CA LYS A 165 -4.90 13.55 19.87
C LYS A 165 -5.22 12.37 20.79
N LYS A 166 -6.51 12.16 21.11
CA LYS A 166 -6.91 11.01 21.95
C LYS A 166 -6.64 9.66 21.29
N LEU A 167 -6.87 9.55 20.00
CA LEU A 167 -6.61 8.33 19.23
C LEU A 167 -5.11 8.05 19.17
N ARG A 168 -4.33 9.04 18.76
CA ARG A 168 -2.88 8.97 18.64
C ARG A 168 -2.23 8.58 19.95
N ASP A 169 -2.47 9.36 21.02
CA ASP A 169 -1.92 9.12 22.35
C ASP A 169 -2.28 7.70 22.85
N SER A 170 -3.51 7.23 22.58
CA SER A 170 -3.93 5.90 23.00
C SER A 170 -3.23 4.78 22.20
N ILE A 171 -3.16 4.89 20.89
CA ILE A 171 -2.54 3.86 20.05
C ILE A 171 -1.03 3.79 20.31
N GLU A 172 -0.35 4.94 20.30
CA GLU A 172 1.09 5.00 20.53
C GLU A 172 1.47 4.51 21.94
N HIS A 173 0.70 4.88 22.95
CA HIS A 173 0.96 4.46 24.33
C HIS A 173 0.72 2.97 24.57
N TYR A 174 -0.42 2.43 24.13
CA TYR A 174 -0.79 1.04 24.45
C TYR A 174 -0.24 0.01 23.46
N CYS A 175 -0.06 0.39 22.19
CA CYS A 175 0.39 -0.55 21.15
C CYS A 175 1.87 -0.37 20.79
N GLY A 176 2.49 0.78 21.12
CA GLY A 176 3.85 1.08 20.68
C GLY A 176 3.98 1.28 19.18
N ILE A 177 2.85 1.45 18.46
CA ILE A 177 2.81 1.58 17.00
C ILE A 177 2.60 3.05 16.65
N PRO A 178 3.47 3.66 15.81
CA PRO A 178 3.36 5.07 15.45
C PRO A 178 2.12 5.35 14.60
N VAL A 179 1.50 6.51 14.83
CA VAL A 179 0.43 7.03 13.99
C VAL A 179 1.02 8.02 12.98
N LEU A 180 1.05 7.66 11.71
CA LEU A 180 1.71 8.44 10.65
C LEU A 180 0.83 9.50 10.01
N GLY A 181 -0.37 9.68 10.50
CA GLY A 181 -1.24 10.74 10.03
C GLY A 181 -2.69 10.54 10.40
N ALA A 182 -3.46 11.59 10.17
CA ALA A 182 -4.88 11.65 10.48
C ALA A 182 -5.63 12.40 9.38
N ILE A 183 -6.42 11.67 8.61
CA ILE A 183 -7.25 12.24 7.55
C ILE A 183 -8.60 12.63 8.18
N PRO A 184 -9.03 13.88 8.03
CA PRO A 184 -10.34 14.31 8.51
C PRO A 184 -11.47 13.60 7.75
N LYS A 185 -12.68 13.67 8.29
CA LYS A 185 -13.86 13.27 7.53
C LYS A 185 -13.99 14.22 6.33
N LEU A 186 -13.82 13.67 5.14
CA LEU A 186 -13.98 14.41 3.89
C LEU A 186 -15.47 14.63 3.61
N ASP A 187 -15.84 15.86 3.25
CA ASP A 187 -17.19 16.15 2.78
C ASP A 187 -17.38 15.58 1.37
N GLN A 188 -18.61 15.15 1.07
CA GLN A 188 -18.97 14.55 -0.23
C GLN A 188 -18.70 15.48 -1.43
N GLN A 189 -18.56 16.78 -1.19
CA GLN A 189 -18.21 17.75 -2.23
C GLN A 189 -16.76 17.66 -2.69
N HIS A 190 -15.86 17.14 -1.85
CA HIS A 190 -14.43 17.05 -2.18
C HIS A 190 -14.08 15.74 -2.87
N PHE A 191 -14.87 14.72 -2.69
CA PHE A 191 -14.68 13.44 -3.36
C PHE A 191 -15.98 12.61 -3.37
N PRO A 192 -16.53 12.27 -4.52
CA PRO A 192 -17.70 11.42 -4.60
C PRO A 192 -17.33 9.97 -4.24
N GLU A 193 -17.39 9.62 -2.95
CA GLU A 193 -17.12 8.24 -2.46
C GLU A 193 -17.89 7.16 -3.23
N ARG A 194 -19.04 7.52 -3.81
CA ARG A 194 -19.88 6.60 -4.60
C ARG A 194 -19.27 6.23 -5.96
N HIS A 195 -18.27 6.97 -6.44
CA HIS A 195 -17.73 6.78 -7.78
C HIS A 195 -16.39 6.06 -7.81
N LEU A 196 -15.65 5.99 -6.69
CA LEU A 196 -14.35 5.32 -6.63
C LEU A 196 -14.42 3.80 -6.76
N GLY A 197 -15.44 3.16 -6.32
CA GLY A 197 -15.57 1.71 -6.40
C GLY A 197 -16.44 1.20 -7.55
N LEU A 198 -17.01 2.08 -8.39
CA LEU A 198 -18.09 1.70 -9.31
C LEU A 198 -17.90 2.16 -10.76
N VAL A 199 -16.91 2.99 -11.08
CA VAL A 199 -16.75 3.54 -12.43
C VAL A 199 -15.32 3.31 -12.94
N PRO A 200 -15.16 2.64 -14.09
CA PRO A 200 -13.85 2.44 -14.72
C PRO A 200 -13.19 3.78 -15.05
N THR A 201 -11.90 3.89 -14.75
CA THR A 201 -11.07 5.10 -14.89
C THR A 201 -11.01 5.75 -16.29
N PRO A 202 -11.13 5.02 -17.42
CA PRO A 202 -10.99 5.62 -18.74
C PRO A 202 -12.08 6.62 -19.13
N GLU A 203 -13.19 6.66 -18.39
CA GLU A 203 -14.38 7.43 -18.78
C GLU A 203 -14.46 8.83 -18.16
N HIS A 204 -13.46 9.25 -17.36
CA HIS A 204 -13.59 10.49 -16.56
C HIS A 204 -12.48 11.50 -16.79
N ASN A 205 -12.80 12.61 -17.44
CA ASN A 205 -11.92 13.80 -17.55
C ASN A 205 -11.53 14.40 -16.18
N TRP A 206 -12.30 14.12 -15.12
CA TRP A 206 -12.05 14.59 -13.76
C TRP A 206 -11.15 13.67 -12.92
N ALA A 207 -10.78 12.49 -13.41
CA ALA A 207 -10.00 11.52 -12.63
C ALA A 207 -8.62 12.08 -12.23
N THR A 208 -7.98 12.84 -13.11
CA THR A 208 -6.70 13.49 -12.82
C THR A 208 -6.84 14.53 -11.70
N ASP A 209 -7.86 15.37 -11.76
CA ASP A 209 -8.12 16.40 -10.73
C ASP A 209 -8.44 15.77 -9.38
N ALA A 210 -9.20 14.67 -9.39
CA ALA A 210 -9.50 13.89 -8.20
C ALA A 210 -8.24 13.31 -7.55
N ILE A 211 -7.36 12.69 -8.34
CA ILE A 211 -6.08 12.17 -7.85
C ILE A 211 -5.21 13.29 -7.29
N GLU A 212 -5.20 14.45 -7.94
CA GLU A 212 -4.44 15.59 -7.47
C GLU A 212 -4.97 16.14 -6.14
N ALA A 213 -6.29 16.21 -5.98
CA ALA A 213 -6.93 16.59 -4.72
C ALA A 213 -6.59 15.60 -3.58
N ILE A 214 -6.66 14.29 -3.85
CA ILE A 214 -6.30 13.26 -2.87
C ILE A 214 -4.80 13.33 -2.53
N ALA A 215 -3.93 13.57 -3.52
CA ALA A 215 -2.50 13.74 -3.27
C ALA A 215 -2.23 14.90 -2.31
N LYS A 216 -2.89 16.04 -2.49
CA LYS A 216 -2.80 17.20 -1.57
C LYS A 216 -3.25 16.84 -0.15
N ILE A 217 -4.33 16.06 -0.01
CA ILE A 217 -4.78 15.59 1.30
C ILE A 217 -3.71 14.69 1.95
N ALA A 218 -3.11 13.78 1.19
CA ALA A 218 -2.03 12.95 1.70
C ALA A 218 -0.80 13.78 2.11
N GLU A 219 -0.39 14.75 1.30
CA GLU A 219 0.71 15.67 1.59
C GLU A 219 0.48 16.48 2.88
N GLN A 220 -0.76 16.90 3.14
CA GLN A 220 -1.12 17.73 4.30
C GLN A 220 -1.30 16.95 5.59
N HIS A 221 -1.71 15.68 5.50
CA HIS A 221 -2.19 14.91 6.66
C HIS A 221 -1.37 13.68 6.99
N LEU A 222 -0.40 13.29 6.15
CA LEU A 222 0.41 12.09 6.34
C LEU A 222 1.91 12.42 6.44
N ASP A 223 2.62 11.69 7.28
CA ASP A 223 4.08 11.66 7.28
C ASP A 223 4.58 10.73 6.15
N LEU A 224 4.68 11.28 4.94
CA LEU A 224 5.14 10.56 3.76
C LEU A 224 6.59 10.08 3.89
N ASN A 225 7.43 10.80 4.65
CA ASN A 225 8.83 10.40 4.87
C ASN A 225 8.91 9.16 5.77
N ALA A 226 8.08 9.10 6.82
CA ALA A 226 8.00 7.92 7.66
C ALA A 226 7.43 6.72 6.90
N ILE A 227 6.41 6.91 6.05
CA ILE A 227 5.88 5.86 5.15
C ILE A 227 6.98 5.34 4.22
N LEU A 228 7.74 6.24 3.60
CA LEU A 228 8.86 5.89 2.74
C LEU A 228 9.92 5.09 3.52
N LYS A 229 10.29 5.54 4.72
CA LYS A 229 11.25 4.84 5.58
C LYS A 229 10.79 3.42 5.94
N ILE A 230 9.51 3.24 6.28
CA ILE A 230 8.94 1.91 6.55
C ILE A 230 9.05 1.02 5.31
N SER A 231 8.75 1.54 4.12
CA SER A 231 8.87 0.76 2.89
C SER A 231 10.30 0.28 2.62
N GLN A 232 11.29 1.12 2.91
CA GLN A 232 12.72 0.84 2.74
C GLN A 232 13.28 -0.11 3.81
N GLN A 233 12.62 -0.20 4.96
CA GLN A 233 12.96 -1.11 6.05
C GLN A 233 12.30 -2.48 5.92
N ALA A 234 11.58 -2.72 4.82
CA ALA A 234 11.04 -4.05 4.54
C ALA A 234 12.18 -5.09 4.51
N PRO A 235 11.99 -6.28 5.11
CA PRO A 235 13.03 -7.32 5.15
C PRO A 235 13.55 -7.66 3.75
N VAL A 236 14.82 -8.05 3.67
CA VAL A 236 15.39 -8.60 2.43
C VAL A 236 14.60 -9.86 2.08
N MET A 237 14.07 -9.93 0.86
CA MET A 237 13.37 -11.12 0.39
C MET A 237 14.37 -12.19 -0.03
N MET A 238 14.16 -13.40 0.50
CA MET A 238 14.90 -14.57 0.12
C MET A 238 13.92 -15.56 -0.49
N THR A 239 14.27 -16.15 -1.63
CA THR A 239 13.52 -17.27 -2.20
C THR A 239 14.49 -18.37 -2.60
N GLU A 240 14.13 -19.60 -2.31
CA GLU A 240 14.88 -20.78 -2.73
C GLU A 240 14.59 -21.13 -4.20
N ASP A 241 13.54 -20.57 -4.77
CA ASP A 241 13.15 -20.81 -6.16
C ASP A 241 14.15 -20.15 -7.13
N ARG A 242 14.97 -21.00 -7.77
CA ARG A 242 16.02 -20.55 -8.71
C ARG A 242 15.45 -19.85 -9.94
N GLU A 243 14.27 -20.25 -10.42
CA GLU A 243 13.63 -19.64 -11.58
C GLU A 243 13.12 -18.23 -11.24
N VAL A 244 12.53 -18.07 -10.06
CA VAL A 244 12.11 -16.76 -9.54
C VAL A 244 13.31 -15.84 -9.39
N ASN A 245 14.41 -16.30 -8.81
CA ASN A 245 15.63 -15.52 -8.64
C ASN A 245 16.26 -15.12 -9.98
N ALA A 246 16.30 -16.03 -10.95
CA ALA A 246 16.84 -15.76 -12.28
C ALA A 246 15.99 -14.74 -13.03
N ALA A 247 14.67 -14.87 -13.04
CA ALA A 247 13.75 -13.96 -13.68
C ALA A 247 13.84 -12.53 -13.09
N TRP A 248 13.95 -12.42 -11.77
CA TRP A 248 14.15 -11.13 -11.10
C TRP A 248 15.50 -10.49 -11.45
N GLY A 249 16.57 -11.29 -11.49
CA GLY A 249 17.91 -10.83 -11.85
C GLY A 249 17.98 -10.28 -13.28
N MET A 250 17.42 -11.00 -14.25
CA MET A 250 17.36 -10.58 -15.66
C MET A 250 16.60 -9.26 -15.81
N ARG A 251 15.43 -9.14 -15.19
CA ARG A 251 14.61 -7.93 -15.29
C ARG A 251 15.30 -6.69 -14.70
N ASN A 252 16.00 -6.87 -13.60
CA ASN A 252 16.76 -5.78 -12.99
C ASN A 252 17.95 -5.33 -13.86
N ALA A 253 18.57 -6.24 -14.60
CA ALA A 253 19.60 -5.90 -15.57
C ALA A 253 19.03 -5.07 -16.72
N GLU A 254 17.94 -5.51 -17.34
CA GLU A 254 17.25 -4.78 -18.42
C GLU A 254 16.80 -3.37 -18.01
N ASP A 255 16.30 -3.21 -16.76
CA ASP A 255 15.89 -1.88 -16.27
C ASP A 255 17.08 -0.95 -16.01
N ARG A 256 18.26 -1.49 -15.64
CA ARG A 256 19.50 -0.70 -15.52
C ARG A 256 19.96 -0.18 -16.87
N ASP A 257 19.95 -1.03 -17.88
CA ASP A 257 20.40 -0.68 -19.23
C ASP A 257 19.49 0.38 -19.87
N ARG A 258 18.15 0.21 -19.76
CA ARG A 258 17.20 1.23 -20.23
C ARG A 258 17.35 2.57 -19.50
N ASN A 259 17.65 2.56 -18.20
CA ASN A 259 17.89 3.79 -17.46
C ASN A 259 19.25 4.45 -17.82
N ALA A 260 20.24 3.67 -18.20
CA ALA A 260 21.50 4.19 -18.73
C ALA A 260 21.28 4.87 -20.08
N GLU A 261 20.59 4.22 -21.03
CA GLU A 261 20.26 4.79 -22.34
C GLU A 261 19.45 6.09 -22.25
N ASN A 262 18.48 6.16 -21.34
CA ASN A 262 17.66 7.36 -21.11
C ASN A 262 18.46 8.53 -20.47
N ARG A 263 19.56 8.25 -19.80
CA ARG A 263 20.48 9.31 -19.29
C ARG A 263 21.31 9.90 -20.43
N TRP A 264 21.80 9.08 -21.35
CA TRP A 264 22.57 9.54 -22.51
C TRP A 264 21.73 10.45 -23.41
N ARG A 265 20.46 10.08 -23.69
CA ARG A 265 19.55 10.90 -24.51
C ARG A 265 19.21 12.27 -23.92
N LYS A 266 19.30 12.45 -22.59
CA LYS A 266 19.05 13.73 -21.91
C LYS A 266 20.27 14.64 -21.84
N THR A 267 21.45 14.18 -22.25
CA THR A 267 22.68 14.97 -22.28
C THR A 267 23.02 15.44 -23.71
N GLU A 268 22.22 15.09 -24.70
CA GLU A 268 22.38 15.51 -26.10
C GLU A 268 21.37 16.61 -26.53
N ASP A 269 20.45 17.00 -25.64
CA ASP A 269 19.57 18.20 -25.77
C ASP A 269 20.07 19.33 -24.84
#